data_1392d6ae2c540a34b40d67fba7f59f76
#
_entry.id   1392d6ae2c540a34b40d67fba7f59f76
#
_cell.length_a   1.000
_cell.length_b   1.000
_cell.length_c   1.000
_cell.angle_alpha   90.00
_cell.angle_beta   90.00
_cell.angle_gamma   90.00
#
_symmetry.space_group_name_H-M   'P 1'
#
loop_
_entity.id
_entity.type
_entity.pdbx_description
1 polymer ?
#
loop_
_entity_poly.entity_id
_entity_poly.type
_entity_poly.pdbx_seq_one_letter_code
_entity_poly.pdbx_strand_id
1 'polypeptide(L)'
;PTIKYLLGKGCKVILCSHMGKPHNVLTEGFGLTKKEKKKVEALPVEEQAAAKAELLAKAGKDRTKLSLKPVADRLNEYLDGKVAFATDIIGEDAKAKIAAMNAGEAVLIENVRFDAREEKNDAEFAKELASLAEVYVNDAFGTAHRAHATTAGVADYLPAVCGYLIQKEIGVMGKALENPARPFVAILGGAKVSDKLNVINNL
;
A
#
# COMPACT_ATOMS: atom_id res chain seq x y z
N PRO A 1 16.00 -6.92 1.21
CA PRO A 1 17.11 -6.41 2.02
C PRO A 1 16.64 -5.73 3.30
N THR A 2 15.77 -4.71 3.21
CA THR A 2 15.29 -3.90 4.35
C THR A 2 14.67 -4.75 5.45
N ILE A 3 13.71 -5.62 5.13
CA ILE A 3 13.06 -6.49 6.13
C ILE A 3 14.10 -7.36 6.84
N LYS A 4 14.99 -8.06 6.10
CA LYS A 4 16.04 -8.89 6.70
C LYS A 4 16.98 -8.11 7.59
N TYR A 5 17.31 -6.87 7.22
CA TYR A 5 18.15 -5.98 8.04
C TYR A 5 17.48 -5.64 9.37
N LEU A 6 16.22 -5.20 9.32
CA LEU A 6 15.46 -4.83 10.51
C LEU A 6 15.26 -6.02 11.46
N LEU A 7 14.86 -7.18 10.92
CA LEU A 7 14.69 -8.40 11.73
C LEU A 7 16.04 -8.84 12.34
N GLY A 8 17.14 -8.75 11.58
CA GLY A 8 18.48 -9.04 12.07
C GLY A 8 18.98 -8.09 13.17
N LYS A 9 18.40 -6.88 13.26
CA LYS A 9 18.64 -5.92 14.36
C LYS A 9 17.71 -6.13 15.54
N GLY A 10 16.85 -7.15 15.52
CA GLY A 10 15.90 -7.44 16.58
C GLY A 10 14.68 -6.51 16.57
N CYS A 11 14.44 -5.77 15.48
CA CYS A 11 13.23 -4.94 15.38
C CYS A 11 11.97 -5.82 15.27
N LYS A 12 10.89 -5.37 15.86
CA LYS A 12 9.51 -5.84 15.60
C LYS A 12 9.02 -5.11 14.36
N VAL A 13 8.66 -5.82 13.30
CA VAL A 13 8.37 -5.20 12.00
C VAL A 13 6.92 -5.38 11.60
N ILE A 14 6.20 -4.28 11.43
CA ILE A 14 4.86 -4.28 10.85
C ILE A 14 4.99 -4.05 9.35
N LEU A 15 4.56 -5.02 8.55
CA LEU A 15 4.59 -4.94 7.10
C LEU A 15 3.22 -4.48 6.60
N CYS A 16 3.24 -3.43 5.77
CA CYS A 16 2.06 -2.83 5.18
C CYS A 16 2.21 -2.79 3.66
N SER A 17 1.20 -3.27 2.94
CA SER A 17 1.22 -3.30 1.48
C SER A 17 -0.19 -3.32 0.91
N HIS A 18 -0.28 -3.24 -0.44
CA HIS A 18 -1.55 -3.43 -1.15
C HIS A 18 -1.38 -4.32 -2.38
N MET A 19 -2.47 -4.91 -2.82
CA MET A 19 -2.55 -5.70 -4.04
C MET A 19 -3.78 -5.31 -4.85
N GLY A 20 -3.59 -5.00 -6.13
CA GLY A 20 -4.66 -4.67 -7.06
C GLY A 20 -5.40 -3.36 -6.76
N LYS A 21 -6.64 -3.30 -7.20
CA LYS A 21 -7.59 -2.22 -6.96
C LYS A 21 -8.88 -2.81 -6.41
N PRO A 22 -8.88 -3.25 -5.15
CA PRO A 22 -10.05 -3.88 -4.53
C PRO A 22 -11.15 -2.87 -4.27
N HIS A 23 -12.34 -3.39 -4.02
CA HIS A 23 -13.34 -2.65 -3.27
C HIS A 23 -12.91 -2.53 -1.81
N ASN A 24 -13.43 -1.50 -1.13
CA ASN A 24 -13.05 -1.21 0.26
C ASN A 24 -13.83 -2.11 1.23
N VAL A 25 -13.63 -3.40 1.15
CA VAL A 25 -14.42 -4.45 1.80
C VAL A 25 -14.27 -4.54 3.32
N LEU A 26 -13.31 -3.83 3.90
CA LEU A 26 -13.18 -3.66 5.35
C LEU A 26 -13.83 -2.38 5.87
N THR A 27 -14.30 -1.50 4.97
CA THR A 27 -15.08 -0.32 5.36
C THR A 27 -16.53 -0.72 5.61
N GLU A 28 -17.09 -0.34 6.73
CA GLU A 28 -18.50 -0.57 7.02
C GLU A 28 -19.39 0.04 5.93
N GLY A 29 -20.38 -0.73 5.45
CA GLY A 29 -21.26 -0.29 4.37
C GLY A 29 -20.55 -0.03 3.05
N PHE A 30 -19.45 -0.73 2.74
CA PHE A 30 -18.75 -0.58 1.48
C PHE A 30 -19.72 -0.68 0.29
N GLY A 31 -19.45 0.10 -0.75
CA GLY A 31 -20.33 0.24 -1.90
C GLY A 31 -19.62 0.09 -3.23
N LEU A 32 -20.40 0.22 -4.29
CA LEU A 32 -19.90 0.22 -5.67
C LEU A 32 -18.95 1.39 -5.93
N THR A 33 -17.97 1.17 -6.80
CA THR A 33 -17.11 2.23 -7.34
C THR A 33 -17.92 3.24 -8.17
N LYS A 34 -17.40 4.44 -8.37
CA LYS A 34 -18.04 5.47 -9.21
C LYS A 34 -18.39 4.96 -10.62
N LYS A 35 -17.53 4.11 -11.19
CA LYS A 35 -17.73 3.53 -12.53
C LYS A 35 -18.86 2.51 -12.54
N GLU A 36 -18.97 1.71 -11.50
CA GLU A 36 -20.04 0.71 -11.36
C GLU A 36 -21.38 1.35 -11.08
N LYS A 37 -21.41 2.39 -10.22
CA LYS A 37 -22.62 3.20 -9.98
C LYS A 37 -23.18 3.75 -11.29
N LYS A 38 -22.34 4.39 -12.10
CA LYS A 38 -22.74 4.90 -13.43
C LYS A 38 -23.26 3.78 -14.35
N LYS A 39 -22.69 2.57 -14.29
CA LYS A 39 -23.18 1.45 -15.08
C LYS A 39 -24.57 0.99 -14.62
N VAL A 40 -24.78 0.91 -13.31
CA VAL A 40 -26.08 0.54 -12.73
C VAL A 40 -27.13 1.62 -13.06
N GLU A 41 -26.80 2.89 -12.90
CA GLU A 41 -27.69 4.04 -13.20
C GLU A 41 -28.09 4.12 -14.69
N ALA A 42 -27.29 3.58 -15.58
CA ALA A 42 -27.58 3.50 -17.02
C ALA A 42 -28.55 2.35 -17.41
N LEU A 43 -28.88 1.46 -16.48
CA LEU A 43 -29.83 0.36 -16.70
C LEU A 43 -31.27 0.82 -16.44
N PRO A 44 -32.30 0.10 -16.99
CA PRO A 44 -33.67 0.27 -16.60
C PRO A 44 -33.86 0.14 -15.09
N VAL A 45 -34.78 0.91 -14.51
CA VAL A 45 -34.97 1.01 -13.05
C VAL A 45 -35.23 -0.36 -12.40
N GLU A 46 -35.98 -1.21 -13.08
CA GLU A 46 -36.30 -2.58 -12.67
C GLU A 46 -35.07 -3.50 -12.58
N GLU A 47 -34.01 -3.23 -13.34
CA GLU A 47 -32.79 -4.05 -13.37
C GLU A 47 -31.71 -3.55 -12.39
N GLN A 48 -31.81 -2.29 -11.96
CA GLN A 48 -30.76 -1.66 -11.14
C GLN A 48 -30.50 -2.36 -9.82
N ALA A 49 -31.57 -2.83 -9.15
CA ALA A 49 -31.45 -3.52 -7.86
C ALA A 49 -30.68 -4.84 -7.99
N ALA A 50 -31.02 -5.63 -9.00
CA ALA A 50 -30.36 -6.92 -9.28
C ALA A 50 -28.90 -6.73 -9.69
N ALA A 51 -28.62 -5.81 -10.59
CA ALA A 51 -27.27 -5.47 -11.03
C ALA A 51 -26.38 -4.96 -9.89
N LYS A 52 -26.92 -4.13 -9.01
CA LYS A 52 -26.24 -3.66 -7.80
C LYS A 52 -25.89 -4.81 -6.86
N ALA A 53 -26.85 -5.72 -6.61
CA ALA A 53 -26.62 -6.88 -5.74
C ALA A 53 -25.54 -7.82 -6.30
N GLU A 54 -25.55 -8.08 -7.62
CA GLU A 54 -24.52 -8.89 -8.28
C GLU A 54 -23.13 -8.27 -8.17
N LEU A 55 -23.00 -6.96 -8.40
CA LEU A 55 -21.74 -6.24 -8.30
C LEU A 55 -21.21 -6.23 -6.86
N LEU A 56 -22.08 -6.05 -5.86
CA LEU A 56 -21.67 -6.12 -4.45
C LEU A 56 -21.23 -7.54 -4.05
N ALA A 57 -21.89 -8.56 -4.55
CA ALA A 57 -21.48 -9.96 -4.33
C ALA A 57 -20.12 -10.25 -4.97
N LYS A 58 -19.84 -9.70 -6.15
CA LYS A 58 -18.50 -9.77 -6.78
C LYS A 58 -17.45 -9.02 -5.97
N ALA A 59 -17.79 -7.82 -5.50
CA ALA A 59 -16.91 -7.01 -4.67
C ALA A 59 -16.51 -7.71 -3.37
N GLY A 60 -17.45 -8.40 -2.73
CA GLY A 60 -17.18 -9.18 -1.51
C GLY A 60 -16.10 -10.27 -1.71
N LYS A 61 -15.99 -10.82 -2.94
CA LYS A 61 -14.94 -11.80 -3.26
C LYS A 61 -13.53 -11.22 -3.29
N ASP A 62 -13.39 -9.88 -3.38
CA ASP A 62 -12.09 -9.23 -3.35
C ASP A 62 -11.34 -9.50 -2.05
N ARG A 63 -12.06 -9.66 -0.93
CA ARG A 63 -11.46 -10.01 0.36
C ARG A 63 -10.63 -11.31 0.30
N THR A 64 -11.07 -12.28 -0.47
CA THR A 64 -10.32 -13.54 -0.66
C THR A 64 -9.31 -13.44 -1.79
N LYS A 65 -9.72 -12.84 -2.92
CA LYS A 65 -8.94 -12.79 -4.16
C LYS A 65 -7.72 -11.87 -4.06
N LEU A 66 -7.83 -10.77 -3.33
CA LEU A 66 -6.81 -9.74 -3.20
C LEU A 66 -6.26 -9.63 -1.77
N SER A 67 -6.48 -10.65 -0.94
CA SER A 67 -5.85 -10.79 0.37
C SER A 67 -4.34 -10.91 0.25
N LEU A 68 -3.61 -10.34 1.20
CA LEU A 68 -2.17 -10.48 1.31
C LEU A 68 -1.72 -11.79 1.98
N LYS A 69 -2.64 -12.68 2.36
CA LYS A 69 -2.29 -13.99 2.95
C LYS A 69 -1.28 -14.78 2.12
N PRO A 70 -1.44 -14.93 0.78
CA PRO A 70 -0.43 -15.63 -0.03
C PRO A 70 0.94 -14.94 -0.03
N VAL A 71 0.96 -13.61 0.15
CA VAL A 71 2.22 -12.85 0.28
C VAL A 71 2.90 -13.17 1.61
N ALA A 72 2.14 -13.27 2.70
CA ALA A 72 2.67 -13.67 4.00
C ALA A 72 3.26 -15.09 3.95
N ASP A 73 2.56 -16.03 3.30
CA ASP A 73 3.04 -17.40 3.12
C ASP A 73 4.36 -17.42 2.34
N ARG A 74 4.43 -16.67 1.26
CA ARG A 74 5.67 -16.55 0.48
C ARG A 74 6.80 -15.87 1.23
N LEU A 75 6.51 -14.85 2.05
CA LEU A 75 7.51 -14.21 2.90
C LEU A 75 8.09 -15.19 3.94
N ASN A 76 7.28 -16.08 4.48
CA ASN A 76 7.72 -17.08 5.44
C ASN A 76 8.75 -18.07 4.87
N GLU A 77 8.70 -18.36 3.56
CA GLU A 77 9.73 -19.17 2.90
C GLU A 77 11.10 -18.47 2.88
N TYR A 78 11.14 -17.13 2.88
CA TYR A 78 12.36 -16.32 2.85
C TYR A 78 12.83 -15.85 4.23
N LEU A 79 11.96 -15.94 5.24
CA LEU A 79 12.15 -15.36 6.57
C LEU A 79 11.98 -16.41 7.68
N ASP A 80 12.11 -17.69 7.35
CA ASP A 80 12.13 -18.81 8.28
C ASP A 80 10.92 -18.85 9.23
N GLY A 81 9.70 -18.59 8.70
CA GLY A 81 8.48 -18.65 9.47
C GLY A 81 8.25 -17.47 10.43
N LYS A 82 8.99 -16.38 10.31
CA LYS A 82 8.95 -15.22 11.23
C LYS A 82 7.87 -14.19 10.92
N VAL A 83 6.95 -14.45 9.98
CA VAL A 83 5.92 -13.51 9.57
C VAL A 83 4.55 -14.03 9.94
N ALA A 84 3.88 -13.41 10.90
CA ALA A 84 2.46 -13.61 11.16
C ALA A 84 1.61 -12.79 10.18
N PHE A 85 0.42 -13.27 9.84
CA PHE A 85 -0.54 -12.55 8.99
C PHE A 85 -1.73 -12.11 9.81
N ALA A 86 -2.08 -10.83 9.75
CA ALA A 86 -3.29 -10.28 10.35
C ALA A 86 -4.41 -10.17 9.30
N THR A 87 -5.63 -10.55 9.68
CA THR A 87 -6.81 -10.59 8.80
C THR A 87 -7.54 -9.25 8.69
N ASP A 88 -7.04 -8.25 9.40
CA ASP A 88 -7.48 -6.86 9.35
C ASP A 88 -6.26 -5.91 9.26
N ILE A 89 -6.51 -4.59 9.27
CA ILE A 89 -5.48 -3.58 9.11
C ILE A 89 -5.09 -2.95 10.46
N ILE A 90 -6.08 -2.47 11.21
CA ILE A 90 -5.94 -1.79 12.51
C ILE A 90 -6.91 -2.35 13.55
N GLY A 91 -7.52 -3.49 13.25
CA GLY A 91 -8.51 -4.14 14.10
C GLY A 91 -7.89 -4.98 15.22
N GLU A 92 -8.71 -5.78 15.85
CA GLU A 92 -8.31 -6.59 17.01
C GLU A 92 -7.26 -7.65 16.65
N ASP A 93 -7.35 -8.26 15.46
CA ASP A 93 -6.40 -9.31 15.05
C ASP A 93 -5.01 -8.73 14.80
N ALA A 94 -4.91 -7.59 14.12
CA ALA A 94 -3.64 -6.88 13.91
C ALA A 94 -3.03 -6.45 15.25
N LYS A 95 -3.80 -5.81 16.12
CA LYS A 95 -3.34 -5.36 17.44
C LYS A 95 -2.85 -6.53 18.30
N ALA A 96 -3.61 -7.63 18.35
CA ALA A 96 -3.24 -8.81 19.12
C ALA A 96 -1.92 -9.43 18.62
N LYS A 97 -1.76 -9.59 17.29
CA LYS A 97 -0.55 -10.16 16.70
C LYS A 97 0.66 -9.25 16.86
N ILE A 98 0.48 -7.93 16.73
CA ILE A 98 1.55 -6.94 16.95
C ILE A 98 1.99 -6.96 18.42
N ALA A 99 1.06 -7.02 19.36
CA ALA A 99 1.37 -7.12 20.79
C ALA A 99 2.12 -8.41 21.15
N ALA A 100 1.76 -9.52 20.51
CA ALA A 100 2.40 -10.83 20.73
C ALA A 100 3.75 -11.02 20.01
N MET A 101 4.15 -10.09 19.15
CA MET A 101 5.37 -10.18 18.32
C MET A 101 6.63 -10.14 19.19
N ASN A 102 7.56 -11.04 18.94
CA ASN A 102 8.88 -11.02 19.55
C ASN A 102 9.90 -10.20 18.74
N ALA A 103 11.03 -9.87 19.36
CA ALA A 103 12.15 -9.23 18.65
C ALA A 103 12.62 -10.08 17.47
N GLY A 104 12.78 -9.49 16.29
CA GLY A 104 13.18 -10.19 15.06
C GLY A 104 12.04 -10.90 14.34
N GLU A 105 10.79 -10.64 14.70
CA GLU A 105 9.59 -11.12 14.01
C GLU A 105 8.89 -10.01 13.25
N ALA A 106 7.97 -10.40 12.37
CA ALA A 106 7.14 -9.46 11.59
C ALA A 106 5.66 -9.85 11.61
N VAL A 107 4.80 -8.86 11.46
CA VAL A 107 3.37 -9.04 11.17
C VAL A 107 3.06 -8.35 9.84
N LEU A 108 2.50 -9.08 8.88
CA LEU A 108 1.92 -8.50 7.67
C LEU A 108 0.43 -8.25 7.94
N ILE A 109 0.02 -7.00 7.92
CA ILE A 109 -1.40 -6.62 8.00
C ILE A 109 -2.09 -6.85 6.66
N GLU A 110 -3.43 -6.93 6.66
CA GLU A 110 -4.21 -7.15 5.45
C GLU A 110 -4.09 -5.97 4.46
N ASN A 111 -4.48 -6.22 3.23
CA ASN A 111 -4.45 -5.26 2.12
C ASN A 111 -5.06 -3.91 2.53
N VAL A 112 -4.22 -2.89 2.65
CA VAL A 112 -4.63 -1.57 3.17
C VAL A 112 -5.67 -0.89 2.29
N ARG A 113 -5.78 -1.26 1.02
CA ARG A 113 -6.82 -0.75 0.12
C ARG A 113 -8.20 -1.36 0.34
N PHE A 114 -8.34 -2.31 1.26
CA PHE A 114 -9.66 -2.75 1.72
C PHE A 114 -10.35 -1.70 2.59
N ASP A 115 -9.63 -0.68 3.07
CA ASP A 115 -10.19 0.47 3.76
C ASP A 115 -10.22 1.70 2.85
N ALA A 116 -11.37 2.36 2.75
CA ALA A 116 -11.56 3.54 1.90
C ALA A 116 -10.75 4.76 2.36
N ARG A 117 -10.31 4.78 3.61
CA ARG A 117 -9.55 5.87 4.22
C ARG A 117 -8.10 5.90 3.74
N GLU A 118 -7.55 4.76 3.29
CA GLU A 118 -6.18 4.66 2.79
C GLU A 118 -5.92 5.60 1.61
N GLU A 119 -6.69 5.46 0.51
CA GLU A 119 -6.47 6.26 -0.70
C GLU A 119 -6.89 7.72 -0.55
N LYS A 120 -7.63 8.07 0.51
CA LYS A 120 -8.02 9.44 0.84
C LYS A 120 -7.01 10.19 1.69
N ASN A 121 -5.96 9.50 2.12
CA ASN A 121 -5.01 10.02 3.11
C ASN A 121 -5.73 10.53 4.38
N ASP A 122 -6.65 9.73 4.89
CA ASP A 122 -7.47 10.09 6.04
C ASP A 122 -6.60 10.21 7.31
N ALA A 123 -6.71 11.36 7.98
CA ALA A 123 -5.84 11.69 9.12
C ALA A 123 -6.05 10.79 10.33
N GLU A 124 -7.31 10.43 10.63
CA GLU A 124 -7.61 9.53 11.76
C GLU A 124 -7.08 8.12 11.48
N PHE A 125 -7.26 7.62 10.28
CA PHE A 125 -6.72 6.33 9.88
C PHE A 125 -5.19 6.31 9.90
N ALA A 126 -4.53 7.36 9.43
CA ALA A 126 -3.08 7.50 9.48
C ALA A 126 -2.57 7.54 10.92
N LYS A 127 -3.27 8.25 11.82
CA LYS A 127 -2.96 8.31 13.25
C LYS A 127 -3.14 6.95 13.94
N GLU A 128 -4.20 6.23 13.62
CA GLU A 128 -4.43 4.88 14.15
C GLU A 128 -3.31 3.92 13.70
N LEU A 129 -2.92 3.95 12.41
CA LEU A 129 -1.78 3.18 11.91
C LEU A 129 -0.47 3.57 12.62
N ALA A 130 -0.21 4.85 12.78
CA ALA A 130 0.98 5.35 13.45
C ALA A 130 1.07 4.90 14.90
N SER A 131 -0.07 4.75 15.60
CA SER A 131 -0.11 4.28 16.99
C SER A 131 0.40 2.85 17.18
N LEU A 132 0.53 2.08 16.11
CA LEU A 132 1.01 0.70 16.15
C LEU A 132 2.54 0.57 16.12
N ALA A 133 3.26 1.66 15.86
CA ALA A 133 4.71 1.64 15.65
C ALA A 133 5.39 2.90 16.23
N GLU A 134 6.71 2.88 16.29
CA GLU A 134 7.55 3.98 16.78
C GLU A 134 8.29 4.72 15.67
N VAL A 135 8.51 4.04 14.53
CA VAL A 135 9.23 4.58 13.36
C VAL A 135 8.55 4.09 12.09
N TYR A 136 8.39 4.98 11.14
CA TYR A 136 7.90 4.66 9.80
C TYR A 136 9.06 4.49 8.81
N VAL A 137 9.07 3.38 8.08
CA VAL A 137 10.03 3.12 7.01
C VAL A 137 9.32 3.05 5.67
N ASN A 138 9.56 4.02 4.78
CA ASN A 138 9.08 3.95 3.41
C ASN A 138 10.10 3.19 2.54
N ASP A 139 9.69 2.05 2.01
CA ASP A 139 10.47 1.24 1.07
C ASP A 139 9.66 0.87 -0.19
N ALA A 140 8.65 1.68 -0.51
CA ALA A 140 7.70 1.49 -1.60
C ALA A 140 7.81 2.61 -2.64
N PHE A 141 8.91 2.64 -3.40
CA PHE A 141 9.20 3.70 -4.38
C PHE A 141 8.07 3.90 -5.39
N GLY A 142 7.48 2.80 -5.90
CA GLY A 142 6.39 2.86 -6.87
C GLY A 142 5.10 3.54 -6.38
N THR A 143 4.92 3.74 -5.07
CA THR A 143 3.79 4.43 -4.46
C THR A 143 4.16 5.73 -3.76
N ALA A 144 5.44 6.05 -3.61
CA ALA A 144 5.92 7.21 -2.87
C ALA A 144 5.40 8.56 -3.41
N HIS A 145 5.00 8.61 -4.70
CA HIS A 145 4.40 9.79 -5.34
C HIS A 145 2.93 10.03 -4.97
N ARG A 146 2.31 9.15 -4.17
CA ARG A 146 0.88 9.24 -3.81
C ARG A 146 0.72 9.71 -2.38
N ALA A 147 -0.18 10.67 -2.16
CA ALA A 147 -0.61 11.07 -0.84
C ALA A 147 -1.68 10.08 -0.32
N HIS A 148 -1.25 8.91 0.14
CA HIS A 148 -2.08 7.90 0.80
C HIS A 148 -1.72 7.84 2.29
N ALA A 149 -2.62 7.31 3.13
CA ALA A 149 -2.38 7.24 4.57
C ALA A 149 -1.10 6.47 4.91
N THR A 150 -0.83 5.34 4.25
CA THR A 150 0.36 4.51 4.49
C THR A 150 1.64 5.01 3.81
N THR A 151 1.58 6.02 2.94
CA THR A 151 2.75 6.58 2.27
C THR A 151 3.09 7.99 2.74
N ALA A 152 2.08 8.84 2.98
CA ALA A 152 2.25 10.23 3.42
C ALA A 152 1.72 10.45 4.84
N GLY A 153 0.46 10.10 5.11
CA GLY A 153 -0.20 10.45 6.35
C GLY A 153 0.50 9.94 7.62
N VAL A 154 1.01 8.70 7.60
CA VAL A 154 1.74 8.12 8.75
C VAL A 154 3.00 8.92 9.09
N ALA A 155 3.65 9.54 8.10
CA ALA A 155 4.86 10.33 8.29
C ALA A 155 4.61 11.66 9.06
N ASP A 156 3.36 12.10 9.17
CA ASP A 156 2.99 13.25 9.99
C ASP A 156 3.00 12.96 11.50
N TYR A 157 2.98 11.66 11.87
CA TYR A 157 2.87 11.21 13.25
C TYR A 157 4.10 10.46 13.77
N LEU A 158 4.98 9.97 12.89
CA LEU A 158 6.14 9.16 13.24
C LEU A 158 7.42 9.70 12.59
N PRO A 159 8.59 9.53 13.24
CA PRO A 159 9.86 9.68 12.55
C PRO A 159 9.88 8.81 11.29
N ALA A 160 10.10 9.43 10.12
CA ALA A 160 10.04 8.79 8.84
C ALA A 160 11.44 8.65 8.22
N VAL A 161 11.77 7.44 7.77
CA VAL A 161 13.04 7.14 7.11
C VAL A 161 12.81 6.34 5.84
N CYS A 162 13.80 6.28 4.94
CA CYS A 162 13.73 5.45 3.74
C CYS A 162 14.35 4.08 3.97
N GLY A 163 13.76 3.05 3.36
CA GLY A 163 14.37 1.74 3.25
C GLY A 163 15.40 1.66 2.11
N TYR A 164 16.06 0.52 1.96
CA TYR A 164 17.14 0.34 0.99
C TYR A 164 16.72 0.47 -0.47
N LEU A 165 15.46 0.15 -0.81
CA LEU A 165 14.97 0.37 -2.18
C LEU A 165 14.90 1.87 -2.49
N ILE A 166 14.26 2.65 -1.64
CA ILE A 166 14.15 4.11 -1.79
C ILE A 166 15.56 4.73 -1.80
N GLN A 167 16.44 4.32 -0.88
CA GLN A 167 17.82 4.80 -0.83
C GLN A 167 18.55 4.57 -2.14
N LYS A 168 18.40 3.38 -2.74
CA LYS A 168 19.01 3.05 -4.04
C LYS A 168 18.46 3.91 -5.15
N GLU A 169 17.13 4.06 -5.24
CA GLU A 169 16.47 4.87 -6.28
C GLU A 169 16.89 6.36 -6.18
N ILE A 170 16.87 6.94 -4.99
CA ILE A 170 17.32 8.31 -4.77
C ILE A 170 18.82 8.45 -5.13
N GLY A 171 19.65 7.50 -4.71
CA GLY A 171 21.08 7.56 -4.99
C GLY A 171 21.43 7.48 -6.47
N VAL A 172 20.67 6.70 -7.26
CA VAL A 172 20.88 6.58 -8.72
C VAL A 172 20.30 7.78 -9.46
N MET A 173 19.03 8.12 -9.19
CA MET A 173 18.35 9.22 -9.88
C MET A 173 18.90 10.59 -9.46
N GLY A 174 19.23 10.80 -8.18
CA GLY A 174 19.83 12.04 -7.71
C GLY A 174 21.14 12.34 -8.44
N LYS A 175 22.03 11.35 -8.57
CA LYS A 175 23.28 11.51 -9.35
C LYS A 175 23.01 11.84 -10.81
N ALA A 176 22.01 11.20 -11.41
CA ALA A 176 21.68 11.44 -12.83
C ALA A 176 21.08 12.83 -13.06
N LEU A 177 20.38 13.41 -12.06
CA LEU A 177 19.75 14.73 -12.18
C LEU A 177 20.67 15.87 -11.75
N GLU A 178 21.41 15.70 -10.64
CA GLU A 178 22.23 16.77 -10.05
C GLU A 178 23.60 16.89 -10.72
N ASN A 179 24.23 15.75 -11.06
CA ASN A 179 25.56 15.71 -11.64
C ASN A 179 25.69 14.56 -12.66
N PRO A 180 25.01 14.65 -13.81
CA PRO A 180 25.02 13.60 -14.82
C PRO A 180 26.38 13.43 -15.49
N ALA A 181 26.81 12.19 -15.71
CA ALA A 181 27.91 11.90 -16.59
C ALA A 181 27.57 12.37 -18.03
N ARG A 182 28.49 13.01 -18.72
CA ARG A 182 28.31 13.50 -20.11
C ARG A 182 28.98 12.55 -21.09
N PRO A 183 28.36 12.27 -22.27
CA PRO A 183 27.06 12.79 -22.74
C PRO A 183 25.87 12.17 -21.95
N PHE A 184 24.89 13.00 -21.57
CA PHE A 184 23.66 12.58 -20.96
C PHE A 184 22.54 12.50 -21.98
N VAL A 185 21.96 11.31 -22.16
CA VAL A 185 20.91 11.05 -23.15
C VAL A 185 19.68 10.50 -22.45
N ALA A 186 18.55 11.20 -22.54
CA ALA A 186 17.29 10.73 -22.05
C ALA A 186 16.43 10.16 -23.21
N ILE A 187 15.96 8.93 -23.08
CA ILE A 187 15.03 8.30 -24.02
C ILE A 187 13.63 8.34 -23.42
N LEU A 188 12.75 9.11 -24.04
CA LEU A 188 11.37 9.31 -23.59
C LEU A 188 10.40 8.65 -24.57
N GLY A 189 9.57 7.73 -24.08
CA GLY A 189 8.60 7.03 -24.90
C GLY A 189 7.33 6.65 -24.11
N GLY A 190 6.31 6.14 -24.80
CA GLY A 190 5.06 5.63 -24.21
C GLY A 190 3.81 6.35 -24.70
N ALA A 191 2.64 5.84 -24.31
CA ALA A 191 1.33 6.25 -24.84
C ALA A 191 0.86 7.65 -24.41
N LYS A 192 1.36 8.17 -23.28
CA LYS A 192 0.95 9.48 -22.73
C LYS A 192 2.14 10.42 -22.65
N VAL A 193 2.41 11.12 -23.75
CA VAL A 193 3.53 12.07 -23.82
C VAL A 193 3.31 13.28 -22.90
N SER A 194 2.06 13.76 -22.77
CA SER A 194 1.70 14.88 -21.90
C SER A 194 2.14 14.71 -20.45
N ASP A 195 2.05 13.49 -19.93
CA ASP A 195 2.41 13.18 -18.54
C ASP A 195 3.95 13.27 -18.30
N LYS A 196 4.74 13.39 -19.38
CA LYS A 196 6.21 13.43 -19.35
C LYS A 196 6.81 14.81 -19.58
N LEU A 197 6.00 15.80 -19.96
CA LEU A 197 6.48 17.17 -20.22
C LEU A 197 7.20 17.76 -18.99
N ASN A 198 6.61 17.55 -17.80
CA ASN A 198 7.22 18.02 -16.56
C ASN A 198 8.56 17.33 -16.25
N VAL A 199 8.71 16.06 -16.65
CA VAL A 199 9.98 15.34 -16.49
C VAL A 199 11.04 15.92 -17.42
N ILE A 200 10.67 16.22 -18.68
CA ILE A 200 11.59 16.83 -19.68
C ILE A 200 12.11 18.18 -19.19
N ASN A 201 11.27 18.98 -18.59
CA ASN A 201 11.64 20.31 -18.09
C ASN A 201 12.59 20.27 -16.88
N ASN A 202 12.74 19.12 -16.24
CA ASN A 202 13.59 18.91 -15.04
C ASN A 202 14.84 18.06 -15.35
N LEU A 203 15.09 17.71 -16.60
CA LEU A 203 16.30 17.01 -17.07
C LEU A 203 17.30 17.98 -17.69
#